data_3f04be51f44f6cfe2a493516864f70ad
#
_entry.id   3f04be51f44f6cfe2a493516864f70ad
#
_cell.length_a   1.000
_cell.length_b   1.000
_cell.length_c   1.000
_cell.angle_alpha   90.00
_cell.angle_beta   90.00
_cell.angle_gamma   90.00
#
_symmetry.space_group_name_H-M   'P 1'
#
loop_
_entity.id
_entity.type
_entity.pdbx_description
1 polymer ?
#
loop_
_entity_poly.entity_id
_entity_poly.type
_entity_poly.pdbx_seq_one_letter_code
_entity_poly.pdbx_strand_id
1 'polypeptide(L)'
;MNYAEALSNPIFQLIAETSQQNNQQCFVVGGFVRDLILQRGTPKDIDIVTLGSGIDLAQKIAEKLPNSPKISIFKNFGTAMIKGENIDLEFVGARKESYQENSRKPFVEDGTLTDDQNRRDFTINALAISLNKENFGELIDLFSGIEDLKNKIIRTPLNPDITYSDDPLRMLRAIRFATQLNFEIEENSLKAITKNKERLKIISNERISEELNKILASKKPSIGFKLLHQTELLHYILPELTALQGIDEKEGQRHKDNFWHTLEVVDNIAPNTEDLWLRWAALLHDIGKAPTKRFDKKIGWTFHGHEFVGAKMVVKLFQRLRLPQNEKMKFVQKMVMMSSRPIIIAQDIVTDSAVRRLLFDAGDDFEDLMTLCEADITTKNPKRYKKYHQNFQIVRQKVVEVEERDHIRNFQPPISGEEIMETFSLKPSPEVGRLKDAIKDAILEGKIKNSYEEAYDFMSVSYTHLRAHETPEHL
;
A
#
# COMPACT_ATOMS: atom_id res chain seq x y z
N MET A 1 -14.92 34.98 5.87
CA MET A 1 -15.85 33.83 5.80
C MET A 1 -16.04 33.32 7.23
N ASN A 2 -17.26 32.97 7.63
CA ASN A 2 -17.53 32.42 8.96
C ASN A 2 -18.08 30.98 8.83
N TYR A 3 -17.53 30.06 9.62
CA TYR A 3 -17.87 28.64 9.63
C TYR A 3 -18.46 28.18 10.98
N ALA A 4 -19.06 29.11 11.78
CA ALA A 4 -19.63 28.79 13.08
C ALA A 4 -20.68 27.66 13.03
N GLU A 5 -21.51 27.63 11.99
CA GLU A 5 -22.49 26.54 11.78
C GLU A 5 -21.84 25.16 11.60
N ALA A 6 -20.71 25.11 10.95
CA ALA A 6 -19.96 23.86 10.76
C ALA A 6 -19.28 23.38 12.04
N LEU A 7 -19.11 24.24 13.02
CA LEU A 7 -18.59 23.96 14.36
C LEU A 7 -19.74 23.72 15.38
N SER A 8 -20.87 23.22 14.93
CA SER A 8 -22.07 22.99 15.77
C SER A 8 -21.91 21.84 16.78
N ASN A 9 -20.89 21.00 16.64
CA ASN A 9 -20.62 19.97 17.65
C ASN A 9 -20.29 20.65 19.01
N PRO A 10 -20.96 20.24 20.12
CA PRO A 10 -20.77 20.85 21.45
C PRO A 10 -19.32 20.85 21.93
N ILE A 11 -18.47 19.97 21.41
CA ILE A 11 -17.04 19.91 21.77
C ILE A 11 -16.31 21.21 21.44
N PHE A 12 -16.61 21.86 20.30
CA PHE A 12 -15.98 23.12 19.94
C PHE A 12 -16.37 24.27 20.88
N GLN A 13 -17.61 24.27 21.34
CA GLN A 13 -18.05 25.24 22.35
C GLN A 13 -17.34 25.00 23.69
N LEU A 14 -17.23 23.75 24.12
CA LEU A 14 -16.51 23.40 25.35
C LEU A 14 -15.03 23.83 25.27
N ILE A 15 -14.37 23.62 24.12
CA ILE A 15 -12.97 24.05 23.88
C ILE A 15 -12.89 25.59 23.97
N ALA A 16 -13.79 26.31 23.30
CA ALA A 16 -13.84 27.76 23.30
C ALA A 16 -14.00 28.35 24.72
N GLU A 17 -14.93 27.81 25.49
CA GLU A 17 -15.20 28.26 26.88
C GLU A 17 -14.01 27.93 27.81
N THR A 18 -13.41 26.75 27.65
CA THR A 18 -12.30 26.34 28.50
C THR A 18 -11.03 27.14 28.17
N SER A 19 -10.75 27.40 26.89
CA SER A 19 -9.62 28.24 26.50
C SER A 19 -9.76 29.66 26.96
N GLN A 20 -10.98 30.27 26.89
CA GLN A 20 -11.25 31.59 27.38
C GLN A 20 -11.02 31.70 28.90
N GLN A 21 -11.48 30.71 29.69
CA GLN A 21 -11.27 30.68 31.15
C GLN A 21 -9.77 30.63 31.52
N ASN A 22 -8.93 30.15 30.60
CA ASN A 22 -7.47 30.06 30.79
C ASN A 22 -6.69 31.18 30.11
N ASN A 23 -7.37 32.21 29.59
CA ASN A 23 -6.76 33.31 28.82
C ASN A 23 -5.90 32.80 27.65
N GLN A 24 -6.33 31.71 27.01
CA GLN A 24 -5.65 31.11 25.86
C GLN A 24 -6.48 31.31 24.60
N GLN A 25 -5.84 31.65 23.49
CA GLN A 25 -6.48 31.62 22.18
C GLN A 25 -6.35 30.21 21.59
N CYS A 26 -7.39 29.76 20.91
CA CYS A 26 -7.36 28.44 20.26
C CYS A 26 -8.03 28.44 18.88
N PHE A 27 -7.58 27.52 18.03
CA PHE A 27 -7.94 27.46 16.63
C PHE A 27 -8.01 25.99 16.18
N VAL A 28 -9.02 25.66 15.38
CA VAL A 28 -9.03 24.41 14.61
C VAL A 28 -8.19 24.62 13.35
N VAL A 29 -7.34 23.64 13.01
CA VAL A 29 -6.36 23.83 11.93
C VAL A 29 -6.23 22.59 11.05
N GLY A 30 -5.53 22.73 9.94
CA GLY A 30 -5.02 21.60 9.16
C GLY A 30 -6.07 20.87 8.32
N GLY A 31 -6.00 19.53 8.36
CA GLY A 31 -6.81 18.64 7.54
C GLY A 31 -8.31 18.80 7.73
N PHE A 32 -8.75 19.01 8.95
CA PHE A 32 -10.16 19.26 9.27
C PHE A 32 -10.71 20.47 8.51
N VAL A 33 -10.02 21.62 8.58
CA VAL A 33 -10.46 22.85 7.92
C VAL A 33 -10.50 22.70 6.42
N ARG A 34 -9.46 22.08 5.84
CA ARG A 34 -9.41 21.77 4.41
C ARG A 34 -10.57 20.89 3.96
N ASP A 35 -10.82 19.78 4.65
CA ASP A 35 -11.82 18.81 4.25
C ASP A 35 -13.24 19.33 4.49
N LEU A 36 -13.45 20.19 5.50
CA LEU A 36 -14.66 20.93 5.69
C LEU A 36 -14.98 21.83 4.49
N ILE A 37 -14.01 22.62 4.03
CA ILE A 37 -14.15 23.52 2.87
C ILE A 37 -14.39 22.73 1.57
N LEU A 38 -13.73 21.59 1.41
CA LEU A 38 -13.89 20.69 0.27
C LEU A 38 -15.16 19.82 0.36
N GLN A 39 -15.95 19.91 1.42
CA GLN A 39 -17.15 19.10 1.68
C GLN A 39 -16.88 17.59 1.58
N ARG A 40 -15.73 17.14 2.12
CA ARG A 40 -15.30 15.74 2.07
C ARG A 40 -15.74 14.90 3.27
N GLY A 41 -16.70 15.38 4.03
CA GLY A 41 -17.14 14.79 5.28
C GLY A 41 -16.36 15.35 6.48
N THR A 42 -16.69 14.87 7.67
CA THR A 42 -16.02 15.32 8.92
C THR A 42 -14.90 14.33 9.23
N PRO A 43 -13.63 14.77 9.19
CA PRO A 43 -12.51 13.92 9.63
C PRO A 43 -12.68 13.51 11.09
N LYS A 44 -12.22 12.32 11.43
CA LYS A 44 -12.20 11.85 12.81
C LYS A 44 -11.18 12.63 13.65
N ASP A 45 -10.04 12.95 13.05
CA ASP A 45 -8.92 13.63 13.70
C ASP A 45 -9.07 15.17 13.56
N ILE A 46 -9.09 15.87 14.67
CA ILE A 46 -9.20 17.33 14.73
C ILE A 46 -7.99 17.89 15.46
N ASP A 47 -7.22 18.71 14.76
CA ASP A 47 -6.05 19.40 15.30
C ASP A 47 -6.46 20.75 15.88
N ILE A 48 -6.15 20.97 17.15
CA ILE A 48 -6.38 22.22 17.87
C ILE A 48 -5.02 22.85 18.21
N VAL A 49 -4.79 24.03 17.67
CA VAL A 49 -3.63 24.86 18.05
C VAL A 49 -4.05 25.86 19.10
N THR A 50 -3.29 25.98 20.20
CA THR A 50 -3.51 26.98 21.24
C THR A 50 -2.27 27.85 21.43
N LEU A 51 -2.47 29.14 21.75
CA LEU A 51 -1.38 30.00 22.20
C LEU A 51 -1.12 29.72 23.68
N GLY A 52 -0.05 28.96 23.92
CA GLY A 52 0.31 28.44 25.24
C GLY A 52 0.33 26.91 25.27
N SER A 53 0.16 26.30 26.45
CA SER A 53 0.27 24.85 26.64
C SER A 53 -0.94 24.08 26.09
N GLY A 54 -0.74 23.32 25.00
CA GLY A 54 -1.74 22.39 24.49
C GLY A 54 -2.05 21.26 25.47
N ILE A 55 -1.05 20.82 26.23
CA ILE A 55 -1.21 19.76 27.23
C ILE A 55 -2.14 20.21 28.36
N ASP A 56 -1.94 21.41 28.91
CA ASP A 56 -2.77 21.94 30.01
C ASP A 56 -4.21 22.17 29.56
N LEU A 57 -4.39 22.67 28.32
CA LEU A 57 -5.73 22.85 27.76
C LEU A 57 -6.45 21.51 27.59
N ALA A 58 -5.76 20.50 27.05
CA ALA A 58 -6.32 19.15 26.89
C ALA A 58 -6.73 18.52 28.23
N GLN A 59 -5.92 18.69 29.29
CA GLN A 59 -6.24 18.18 30.63
C GLN A 59 -7.53 18.79 31.17
N LYS A 60 -7.66 20.13 31.10
CA LYS A 60 -8.83 20.84 31.57
C LYS A 60 -10.09 20.51 30.77
N ILE A 61 -9.97 20.25 29.48
CA ILE A 61 -11.09 19.80 28.64
C ILE A 61 -11.51 18.39 29.03
N ALA A 62 -10.56 17.46 29.21
CA ALA A 62 -10.86 16.08 29.60
C ALA A 62 -11.57 15.99 30.97
N GLU A 63 -11.22 16.86 31.94
CA GLU A 63 -11.88 16.93 33.23
C GLU A 63 -13.39 17.34 33.10
N LYS A 64 -13.73 18.10 32.07
CA LYS A 64 -15.11 18.56 31.80
C LYS A 64 -15.90 17.61 30.89
N LEU A 65 -15.23 16.67 30.24
CA LEU A 65 -15.89 15.68 29.40
C LEU A 65 -16.53 14.56 30.23
N PRO A 66 -17.65 13.97 29.77
CA PRO A 66 -18.23 12.80 30.42
C PRO A 66 -17.20 11.69 30.56
N ASN A 67 -17.18 11.02 31.71
CA ASN A 67 -16.28 9.91 32.05
C ASN A 67 -14.77 10.26 32.09
N SER A 68 -14.40 11.54 32.07
CA SER A 68 -13.01 12.02 32.14
C SER A 68 -12.04 11.14 31.33
N PRO A 69 -12.08 11.20 30.00
CA PRO A 69 -11.34 10.30 29.12
C PRO A 69 -9.84 10.37 29.37
N LYS A 70 -9.16 9.23 29.17
CA LYS A 70 -7.70 9.17 29.29
C LYS A 70 -7.03 10.02 28.21
N ILE A 71 -6.03 10.81 28.62
CA ILE A 71 -5.24 11.66 27.74
C ILE A 71 -3.92 10.96 27.42
N SER A 72 -3.56 10.91 26.15
CA SER A 72 -2.22 10.52 25.72
C SER A 72 -1.35 11.77 25.61
N ILE A 73 -0.29 11.88 26.44
CA ILE A 73 0.58 13.06 26.48
C ILE A 73 1.91 12.74 25.82
N PHE A 74 2.31 13.56 24.84
CA PHE A 74 3.56 13.46 24.11
C PHE A 74 4.45 14.67 24.47
N LYS A 75 5.07 14.63 25.68
CA LYS A 75 5.84 15.75 26.26
C LYS A 75 6.89 16.33 25.34
N ASN A 76 7.62 15.48 24.61
CA ASN A 76 8.69 15.90 23.69
C ASN A 76 8.19 16.75 22.51
N PHE A 77 6.87 16.70 22.24
CA PHE A 77 6.22 17.42 21.14
C PHE A 77 5.28 18.50 21.61
N GLY A 78 5.12 18.67 22.93
CA GLY A 78 4.13 19.61 23.49
C GLY A 78 2.69 19.30 23.09
N THR A 79 2.38 18.03 22.81
CA THR A 79 1.10 17.58 22.24
C THR A 79 0.36 16.71 23.25
N ALA A 80 -0.97 16.81 23.28
CA ALA A 80 -1.85 15.90 24.00
C ALA A 80 -3.02 15.46 23.12
N MET A 81 -3.42 14.19 23.22
CA MET A 81 -4.51 13.61 22.45
C MET A 81 -5.61 13.10 23.39
N ILE A 82 -6.85 13.47 23.11
CA ILE A 82 -8.06 12.92 23.71
C ILE A 82 -8.76 12.06 22.67
N LYS A 83 -8.84 10.75 22.92
CA LYS A 83 -9.56 9.82 22.03
C LYS A 83 -11.03 9.77 22.41
N GLY A 84 -11.91 10.07 21.47
CA GLY A 84 -13.34 9.92 21.58
C GLY A 84 -13.86 8.77 20.70
N GLU A 85 -15.15 8.47 20.83
CA GLU A 85 -15.79 7.43 19.98
C GLU A 85 -15.82 7.83 18.51
N ASN A 86 -16.22 9.07 18.22
CA ASN A 86 -16.40 9.58 16.86
C ASN A 86 -15.36 10.64 16.45
N ILE A 87 -14.69 11.26 17.42
CA ILE A 87 -13.75 12.37 17.18
C ILE A 87 -12.54 12.19 18.08
N ASP A 88 -11.37 12.25 17.51
CA ASP A 88 -10.08 12.30 18.22
C ASP A 88 -9.59 13.75 18.19
N LEU A 89 -9.24 14.31 19.34
CA LEU A 89 -8.77 15.69 19.48
C LEU A 89 -7.28 15.70 19.76
N GLU A 90 -6.51 16.37 18.94
CA GLU A 90 -5.09 16.63 19.18
C GLU A 90 -4.85 18.09 19.52
N PHE A 91 -4.26 18.34 20.70
CA PHE A 91 -3.96 19.69 21.18
C PHE A 91 -2.47 19.95 21.10
N VAL A 92 -2.09 21.03 20.43
CA VAL A 92 -0.69 21.43 20.23
C VAL A 92 -0.53 22.90 20.60
N GLY A 93 0.54 23.26 21.35
CA GLY A 93 0.93 24.66 21.51
C GLY A 93 1.41 25.25 20.19
N ALA A 94 1.01 26.47 19.86
CA ALA A 94 1.58 27.19 18.72
C ALA A 94 3.09 27.31 18.90
N ARG A 95 3.86 26.99 17.87
CA ARG A 95 5.31 26.90 17.98
C ARG A 95 6.02 27.47 16.77
N LYS A 96 7.20 28.01 17.01
CA LYS A 96 8.19 28.38 16.02
C LYS A 96 9.21 27.24 15.91
N GLU A 97 9.52 26.82 14.70
CA GLU A 97 10.49 25.77 14.42
C GLU A 97 11.70 26.35 13.68
N SER A 98 12.91 25.92 14.06
CA SER A 98 14.13 26.17 13.33
C SER A 98 14.88 24.87 13.09
N TYR A 99 15.50 24.71 11.91
CA TYR A 99 16.10 23.46 11.47
C TYR A 99 17.60 23.59 11.28
N GLN A 100 18.32 22.49 11.49
CA GLN A 100 19.73 22.35 11.15
C GLN A 100 19.89 21.56 9.85
N GLU A 101 20.90 21.86 9.06
CA GLU A 101 21.13 21.33 7.72
C GLU A 101 21.12 19.79 7.64
N ASN A 102 21.65 19.09 8.65
CA ASN A 102 21.77 17.64 8.67
C ASN A 102 20.75 16.94 9.59
N SER A 103 19.72 17.64 10.03
CA SER A 103 18.69 17.12 10.92
C SER A 103 17.31 17.62 10.52
N ARG A 104 16.34 16.70 10.48
CA ARG A 104 14.93 17.06 10.36
C ARG A 104 14.27 17.32 11.72
N LYS A 105 15.00 17.19 12.84
CA LYS A 105 14.46 17.52 14.17
C LYS A 105 14.58 19.01 14.39
N PRO A 106 13.45 19.75 14.49
CA PRO A 106 13.52 21.18 14.74
C PRO A 106 13.90 21.48 16.19
N PHE A 107 14.50 22.63 16.39
CA PHE A 107 14.41 23.33 17.66
C PHE A 107 13.03 23.98 17.74
N VAL A 108 12.36 23.84 18.86
CA VAL A 108 10.99 24.28 19.06
C VAL A 108 10.96 25.32 20.17
N GLU A 109 10.34 26.46 19.87
CA GLU A 109 10.06 27.55 20.83
C GLU A 109 8.55 27.88 20.77
N ASP A 110 8.02 28.45 21.85
CA ASP A 110 6.65 28.95 21.83
C ASP A 110 6.50 30.02 20.75
N GLY A 111 5.44 29.94 19.98
CA GLY A 111 5.19 30.78 18.83
C GLY A 111 3.79 31.39 18.80
N THR A 112 3.57 32.25 17.82
CA THR A 112 2.28 32.79 17.46
C THR A 112 1.52 31.85 16.51
N LEU A 113 0.24 32.12 16.24
CA LEU A 113 -0.51 31.40 15.20
C LEU A 113 0.19 31.52 13.83
N THR A 114 0.74 32.69 13.52
CA THR A 114 1.48 32.94 12.28
C THR A 114 2.72 32.05 12.18
N ASP A 115 3.47 31.89 13.28
CA ASP A 115 4.62 30.97 13.31
C ASP A 115 4.20 29.53 13.08
N ASP A 116 3.08 29.10 13.68
CA ASP A 116 2.53 27.75 13.46
C ASP A 116 2.09 27.54 12.00
N GLN A 117 1.45 28.53 11.38
CA GLN A 117 1.04 28.44 9.98
C GLN A 117 2.23 28.47 9.01
N ASN A 118 3.28 29.27 9.30
CA ASN A 118 4.49 29.34 8.51
C ASN A 118 5.23 28.00 8.38
N ARG A 119 5.26 27.21 9.46
CA ARG A 119 5.95 25.91 9.50
C ARG A 119 5.18 24.78 8.85
N ARG A 120 3.92 24.98 8.45
CA ARG A 120 3.09 23.93 7.83
C ARG A 120 3.59 23.58 6.44
N ASP A 121 3.21 22.38 6.00
CA ASP A 121 3.68 21.83 4.73
C ASP A 121 3.07 22.57 3.51
N PHE A 122 1.74 22.81 3.52
CA PHE A 122 1.02 23.37 2.37
C PHE A 122 0.02 24.44 2.80
N THR A 123 -0.23 25.40 1.93
CA THR A 123 -1.21 26.50 2.12
C THR A 123 -2.60 25.97 2.48
N ILE A 124 -3.04 24.89 1.81
CA ILE A 124 -4.32 24.23 2.04
C ILE A 124 -4.43 23.56 3.42
N ASN A 125 -3.33 23.29 4.09
CA ASN A 125 -3.25 22.74 5.45
C ASN A 125 -2.86 23.81 6.48
N ALA A 126 -2.57 25.05 6.04
CA ALA A 126 -2.26 26.20 6.89
C ALA A 126 -3.50 27.03 7.23
N LEU A 127 -4.68 26.63 6.78
CA LEU A 127 -5.95 27.26 7.12
C LEU A 127 -6.29 27.01 8.59
N ALA A 128 -6.85 28.02 9.25
CA ALA A 128 -7.32 27.94 10.62
C ALA A 128 -8.73 28.52 10.77
N ILE A 129 -9.50 27.99 11.72
CA ILE A 129 -10.79 28.55 12.12
C ILE A 129 -10.70 28.91 13.61
N SER A 130 -11.03 30.15 13.96
CA SER A 130 -10.98 30.63 15.33
C SER A 130 -12.07 29.96 16.19
N LEU A 131 -11.67 29.53 17.39
CA LEU A 131 -12.58 29.13 18.46
C LEU A 131 -12.69 30.19 19.56
N ASN A 132 -12.08 31.39 19.38
CA ASN A 132 -12.14 32.46 20.36
C ASN A 132 -13.51 33.14 20.34
N LYS A 133 -14.02 33.55 21.49
CA LYS A 133 -15.35 34.10 21.63
C LYS A 133 -15.61 35.31 20.74
N GLU A 134 -14.60 36.16 20.57
CA GLU A 134 -14.70 37.41 19.82
C GLU A 134 -14.91 37.20 18.33
N ASN A 135 -14.41 36.11 17.82
CA ASN A 135 -14.42 35.79 16.38
C ASN A 135 -14.64 34.30 16.10
N PHE A 136 -15.50 33.66 16.90
CA PHE A 136 -15.81 32.22 16.74
C PHE A 136 -16.30 31.89 15.33
N GLY A 137 -15.68 30.88 14.72
CA GLY A 137 -15.99 30.45 13.36
C GLY A 137 -15.31 31.27 12.26
N GLU A 138 -14.55 32.33 12.59
CA GLU A 138 -13.83 33.11 11.58
C GLU A 138 -12.67 32.31 10.97
N LEU A 139 -12.62 32.31 9.63
CA LEU A 139 -11.53 31.67 8.88
C LEU A 139 -10.32 32.61 8.81
N ILE A 140 -9.15 32.04 9.11
CA ILE A 140 -7.84 32.71 9.01
C ILE A 140 -7.04 32.02 7.88
N ASP A 141 -6.74 32.78 6.84
CA ASP A 141 -6.02 32.32 5.64
C ASP A 141 -4.91 33.33 5.30
N LEU A 142 -3.71 33.11 5.81
CA LEU A 142 -2.55 33.99 5.60
C LEU A 142 -1.84 33.75 4.25
N PHE A 143 -2.07 32.61 3.61
CA PHE A 143 -1.31 32.16 2.44
C PHE A 143 -2.17 31.89 1.21
N SER A 144 -3.39 32.43 1.18
CA SER A 144 -4.35 32.18 0.07
C SER A 144 -4.66 30.69 -0.15
N GLY A 145 -4.72 29.91 0.94
CA GLY A 145 -5.04 28.50 0.90
C GLY A 145 -6.43 28.19 0.31
N ILE A 146 -7.39 29.11 0.50
CA ILE A 146 -8.73 29.03 -0.13
C ILE A 146 -8.65 29.11 -1.65
N GLU A 147 -7.78 29.99 -2.17
CA GLU A 147 -7.58 30.13 -3.60
C GLU A 147 -6.90 28.87 -4.17
N ASP A 148 -5.88 28.36 -3.47
CA ASP A 148 -5.23 27.12 -3.86
C ASP A 148 -6.19 25.92 -3.81
N LEU A 149 -7.12 25.85 -2.85
CA LEU A 149 -8.19 24.85 -2.82
C LEU A 149 -9.12 24.94 -4.04
N LYS A 150 -9.53 26.16 -4.42
CA LYS A 150 -10.39 26.39 -5.59
C LYS A 150 -9.68 26.04 -6.89
N ASN A 151 -8.39 26.37 -6.99
CA ASN A 151 -7.56 26.13 -8.17
C ASN A 151 -6.97 24.71 -8.19
N LYS A 152 -7.21 23.91 -7.14
CA LYS A 152 -6.67 22.55 -6.98
C LYS A 152 -5.14 22.50 -7.03
N ILE A 153 -4.48 23.34 -6.26
CA ILE A 153 -3.03 23.49 -6.23
C ILE A 153 -2.48 23.07 -4.88
N ILE A 154 -1.37 22.32 -4.89
CA ILE A 154 -0.52 22.03 -3.72
C ILE A 154 0.67 23.00 -3.76
N ARG A 155 0.72 23.92 -2.81
CA ARG A 155 1.74 24.95 -2.69
C ARG A 155 2.24 25.03 -1.25
N THR A 156 3.52 25.30 -1.05
CA THR A 156 4.08 25.56 0.29
C THR A 156 3.77 26.99 0.74
N PRO A 157 3.52 27.25 2.05
CA PRO A 157 3.31 28.60 2.59
C PRO A 157 4.50 29.54 2.33
N LEU A 158 5.70 29.00 2.49
CA LEU A 158 6.98 29.72 2.31
C LEU A 158 7.73 29.15 1.10
N ASN A 159 8.98 29.61 0.93
CA ASN A 159 9.86 29.15 -0.13
C ASN A 159 9.96 27.60 -0.13
N PRO A 160 9.60 26.93 -1.24
CA PRO A 160 9.57 25.48 -1.31
C PRO A 160 10.95 24.82 -1.13
N ASP A 161 12.03 25.44 -1.59
CA ASP A 161 13.39 24.92 -1.39
C ASP A 161 13.72 24.79 0.11
N ILE A 162 13.39 25.81 0.90
CA ILE A 162 13.59 25.80 2.36
C ILE A 162 12.66 24.76 2.99
N THR A 163 11.37 24.80 2.65
CA THR A 163 10.36 23.90 3.19
C THR A 163 10.69 22.42 3.01
N TYR A 164 11.21 22.03 1.84
CA TYR A 164 11.60 20.64 1.55
C TYR A 164 13.00 20.31 2.06
N SER A 165 13.88 21.29 2.19
CA SER A 165 15.16 21.10 2.84
C SER A 165 15.00 20.87 4.35
N ASP A 166 14.12 21.59 5.02
CA ASP A 166 13.87 21.49 6.45
C ASP A 166 13.27 20.11 6.83
N ASP A 167 12.20 19.69 6.17
CA ASP A 167 11.66 18.32 6.33
C ASP A 167 11.41 17.67 4.96
N PRO A 168 12.35 16.85 4.47
CA PRO A 168 12.23 16.20 3.17
C PRO A 168 11.05 15.26 3.03
N LEU A 169 10.40 14.81 4.13
CA LEU A 169 9.17 14.04 4.07
C LEU A 169 8.04 14.83 3.40
N ARG A 170 8.07 16.16 3.49
CA ARG A 170 7.08 17.04 2.85
C ARG A 170 7.05 16.87 1.32
N MET A 171 8.15 16.43 0.69
CA MET A 171 8.17 16.09 -0.73
C MET A 171 7.21 14.93 -1.04
N LEU A 172 7.25 13.87 -0.24
CA LEU A 172 6.33 12.73 -0.38
C LEU A 172 4.89 13.11 -0.01
N ARG A 173 4.73 13.96 1.00
CA ARG A 173 3.42 14.49 1.39
C ARG A 173 2.78 15.33 0.29
N ALA A 174 3.56 16.15 -0.45
CA ALA A 174 3.09 16.91 -1.61
C ALA A 174 2.50 15.98 -2.66
N ILE A 175 3.24 14.94 -3.02
CA ILE A 175 2.81 13.93 -4.00
C ILE A 175 1.58 13.16 -3.49
N ARG A 176 1.55 12.79 -2.21
CA ARG A 176 0.39 12.14 -1.61
C ARG A 176 -0.86 13.01 -1.68
N PHE A 177 -0.77 14.28 -1.26
CA PHE A 177 -1.93 15.18 -1.32
C PHE A 177 -2.37 15.46 -2.75
N ALA A 178 -1.42 15.66 -3.68
CA ALA A 178 -1.74 15.78 -5.10
C ALA A 178 -2.54 14.55 -5.60
N THR A 179 -2.13 13.34 -5.18
CA THR A 179 -2.81 12.09 -5.56
C THR A 179 -4.18 11.96 -4.92
N GLN A 180 -4.29 12.16 -3.60
CA GLN A 180 -5.52 11.96 -2.83
C GLN A 180 -6.61 13.00 -3.14
N LEU A 181 -6.20 14.23 -3.43
CA LEU A 181 -7.10 15.34 -3.73
C LEU A 181 -7.33 15.51 -5.24
N ASN A 182 -6.53 14.85 -6.08
CA ASN A 182 -6.45 15.08 -7.52
C ASN A 182 -6.13 16.55 -7.83
N PHE A 183 -5.09 17.08 -7.16
CA PHE A 183 -4.59 18.44 -7.30
C PHE A 183 -3.24 18.42 -8.03
N GLU A 184 -2.87 19.55 -8.62
CA GLU A 184 -1.56 19.77 -9.22
C GLU A 184 -0.58 20.34 -8.19
N ILE A 185 0.69 19.96 -8.29
CA ILE A 185 1.75 20.58 -7.50
C ILE A 185 2.21 21.83 -8.24
N GLU A 186 2.29 22.96 -7.54
CA GLU A 186 2.76 24.23 -8.07
C GLU A 186 4.16 24.07 -8.67
N GLU A 187 4.45 24.75 -9.78
CA GLU A 187 5.64 24.50 -10.61
C GLU A 187 6.97 24.71 -9.84
N ASN A 188 7.08 25.79 -9.04
CA ASN A 188 8.29 26.03 -8.24
C ASN A 188 8.45 24.97 -7.13
N SER A 189 7.33 24.54 -6.56
CA SER A 189 7.28 23.46 -5.59
C SER A 189 7.75 22.14 -6.21
N LEU A 190 7.30 21.83 -7.43
CA LEU A 190 7.71 20.62 -8.16
C LEU A 190 9.23 20.65 -8.49
N LYS A 191 9.74 21.79 -8.94
CA LYS A 191 11.17 21.98 -9.19
C LYS A 191 12.00 21.84 -7.91
N ALA A 192 11.51 22.38 -6.79
CA ALA A 192 12.17 22.27 -5.50
C ALA A 192 12.21 20.83 -4.98
N ILE A 193 11.16 20.02 -5.22
CA ILE A 193 11.16 18.58 -4.91
C ILE A 193 12.30 17.89 -5.66
N THR A 194 12.41 18.10 -6.97
CA THR A 194 13.46 17.50 -7.79
C THR A 194 14.87 17.93 -7.34
N LYS A 195 15.05 19.20 -6.98
CA LYS A 195 16.32 19.74 -6.49
C LYS A 195 16.73 19.13 -5.16
N ASN A 196 15.78 18.91 -4.24
CA ASN A 196 16.02 18.39 -2.89
C ASN A 196 15.90 16.85 -2.78
N LYS A 197 15.72 16.12 -3.87
CA LYS A 197 15.46 14.66 -3.89
C LYS A 197 16.45 13.84 -3.08
N GLU A 198 17.74 14.21 -3.07
CA GLU A 198 18.78 13.46 -2.34
C GLU A 198 18.61 13.53 -0.83
N ARG A 199 17.96 14.58 -0.31
CA ARG A 199 17.67 14.70 1.11
C ARG A 199 16.68 13.66 1.63
N LEU A 200 16.00 12.95 0.73
CA LEU A 200 15.14 11.82 1.12
C LEU A 200 15.91 10.73 1.87
N LYS A 201 17.22 10.63 1.67
CA LYS A 201 18.13 9.68 2.36
C LYS A 201 18.16 9.83 3.89
N ILE A 202 17.80 11.00 4.43
CA ILE A 202 17.74 11.23 5.88
C ILE A 202 16.40 10.79 6.50
N ILE A 203 15.43 10.42 5.70
CA ILE A 203 14.10 9.96 6.15
C ILE A 203 14.16 8.47 6.41
N SER A 204 13.58 8.03 7.52
CA SER A 204 13.46 6.60 7.81
C SER A 204 12.52 5.90 6.82
N ASN A 205 12.84 4.65 6.49
CA ASN A 205 12.06 3.88 5.54
C ASN A 205 10.61 3.65 6.01
N GLU A 206 10.37 3.58 7.31
CA GLU A 206 9.02 3.48 7.89
C GLU A 206 8.14 4.66 7.47
N ARG A 207 8.67 5.89 7.56
CA ARG A 207 7.91 7.10 7.18
C ARG A 207 7.72 7.22 5.68
N ILE A 208 8.72 6.81 4.90
CA ILE A 208 8.59 6.71 3.44
C ILE A 208 7.46 5.74 3.08
N SER A 209 7.44 4.57 3.70
CA SER A 209 6.43 3.53 3.46
C SER A 209 5.02 3.95 3.88
N GLU A 210 4.88 4.70 4.96
CA GLU A 210 3.59 5.28 5.37
C GLU A 210 3.02 6.21 4.28
N GLU A 211 3.83 7.08 3.69
CA GLU A 211 3.38 7.95 2.61
C GLU A 211 3.10 7.16 1.31
N LEU A 212 3.94 6.17 0.97
CA LEU A 212 3.68 5.28 -0.17
C LEU A 212 2.38 4.50 -0.01
N ASN A 213 2.12 3.96 1.17
CA ASN A 213 0.88 3.24 1.46
C ASN A 213 -0.35 4.13 1.25
N LYS A 214 -0.28 5.40 1.68
CA LYS A 214 -1.36 6.37 1.48
C LYS A 214 -1.54 6.77 0.02
N ILE A 215 -0.46 6.83 -0.76
CA ILE A 215 -0.51 7.03 -2.22
C ILE A 215 -1.17 5.82 -2.88
N LEU A 216 -0.72 4.61 -2.56
CA LEU A 216 -1.22 3.36 -3.14
C LEU A 216 -2.69 3.09 -2.77
N ALA A 217 -3.11 3.50 -1.56
CA ALA A 217 -4.50 3.40 -1.10
C ALA A 217 -5.45 4.45 -1.73
N SER A 218 -4.94 5.40 -2.52
CA SER A 218 -5.77 6.43 -3.15
C SER A 218 -6.64 5.86 -4.29
N LYS A 219 -7.61 6.67 -4.76
CA LYS A 219 -8.52 6.26 -5.86
C LYS A 219 -7.80 6.06 -7.19
N LYS A 220 -6.73 6.83 -7.43
CA LYS A 220 -5.93 6.78 -8.68
C LYS A 220 -4.44 6.84 -8.35
N PRO A 221 -3.85 5.75 -7.87
CA PRO A 221 -2.47 5.72 -7.40
C PRO A 221 -1.43 6.08 -8.46
N SER A 222 -1.73 5.84 -9.74
CA SER A 222 -0.81 6.17 -10.84
C SER A 222 -0.39 7.63 -10.87
N ILE A 223 -1.24 8.56 -10.39
CA ILE A 223 -0.90 9.99 -10.31
C ILE A 223 0.34 10.16 -9.42
N GLY A 224 0.33 9.55 -8.24
CA GLY A 224 1.45 9.64 -7.30
C GLY A 224 2.73 9.00 -7.84
N PHE A 225 2.63 7.80 -8.42
CA PHE A 225 3.81 7.12 -8.97
C PHE A 225 4.38 7.86 -10.20
N LYS A 226 3.56 8.51 -11.02
CA LYS A 226 4.02 9.40 -12.10
C LYS A 226 4.78 10.61 -11.55
N LEU A 227 4.25 11.25 -10.51
CA LEU A 227 4.92 12.37 -9.84
C LEU A 227 6.21 11.94 -9.16
N LEU A 228 6.24 10.80 -8.45
CA LEU A 228 7.45 10.21 -7.88
C LEU A 228 8.52 9.96 -8.97
N HIS A 229 8.09 9.47 -10.13
CA HIS A 229 9.00 9.24 -11.26
C HIS A 229 9.50 10.57 -11.86
N GLN A 230 8.60 11.51 -12.14
CA GLN A 230 8.92 12.84 -12.72
C GLN A 230 9.90 13.62 -11.84
N THR A 231 9.76 13.54 -10.51
CA THR A 231 10.62 14.20 -9.54
C THR A 231 11.89 13.40 -9.20
N GLU A 232 12.07 12.25 -9.84
CA GLU A 232 13.17 11.31 -9.60
C GLU A 232 13.20 10.70 -8.18
N LEU A 233 12.23 10.99 -7.31
CA LEU A 233 12.14 10.40 -5.97
C LEU A 233 11.95 8.89 -6.03
N LEU A 234 11.27 8.38 -7.06
CA LEU A 234 11.02 6.94 -7.23
C LEU A 234 12.32 6.14 -7.29
N HIS A 235 13.37 6.69 -7.92
CA HIS A 235 14.67 6.04 -8.01
C HIS A 235 15.32 5.78 -6.63
N TYR A 236 15.10 6.69 -5.67
CA TYR A 236 15.61 6.52 -4.30
C TYR A 236 14.78 5.55 -3.45
N ILE A 237 13.49 5.39 -3.78
CA ILE A 237 12.55 4.59 -2.98
C ILE A 237 12.42 3.17 -3.55
N LEU A 238 12.12 3.07 -4.84
CA LEU A 238 11.82 1.85 -5.58
C LEU A 238 12.58 1.82 -6.92
N PRO A 239 13.94 1.75 -6.89
CA PRO A 239 14.74 1.66 -8.11
C PRO A 239 14.36 0.48 -8.99
N GLU A 240 13.86 -0.62 -8.39
CA GLU A 240 13.39 -1.80 -9.12
C GLU A 240 12.18 -1.48 -10.01
N LEU A 241 11.27 -0.62 -9.55
CA LEU A 241 10.13 -0.19 -10.34
C LEU A 241 10.58 0.75 -11.48
N THR A 242 11.54 1.64 -11.20
CA THR A 242 12.14 2.50 -12.22
C THR A 242 12.85 1.67 -13.31
N ALA A 243 13.45 0.54 -12.95
CA ALA A 243 14.12 -0.34 -13.90
C ALA A 243 13.17 -1.05 -14.89
N LEU A 244 11.86 -1.01 -14.66
CA LEU A 244 10.85 -1.51 -15.61
C LEU A 244 10.60 -0.55 -16.78
N GLN A 245 11.06 0.70 -16.67
CA GLN A 245 10.85 1.71 -17.70
C GLN A 245 11.72 1.45 -18.93
N GLY A 246 11.16 1.84 -20.06
CA GLY A 246 11.85 1.81 -21.34
C GLY A 246 11.32 0.72 -22.27
N ILE A 247 11.56 0.96 -23.54
CA ILE A 247 11.22 0.02 -24.62
C ILE A 247 12.50 -0.23 -25.39
N ASP A 248 13.02 -1.46 -25.31
CA ASP A 248 14.13 -1.85 -26.15
C ASP A 248 13.59 -2.35 -27.49
N GLU A 249 14.29 -1.96 -28.56
CA GLU A 249 14.06 -2.46 -29.91
C GLU A 249 15.26 -3.27 -30.37
N LYS A 250 15.00 -4.50 -30.82
CA LYS A 250 16.02 -5.35 -31.42
C LYS A 250 15.41 -6.15 -32.56
N GLU A 251 16.06 -6.15 -33.71
CA GLU A 251 15.61 -6.85 -34.92
C GLU A 251 14.14 -6.50 -35.30
N GLY A 252 13.75 -5.21 -35.14
CA GLY A 252 12.39 -4.73 -35.40
C GLY A 252 11.32 -5.14 -34.42
N GLN A 253 11.68 -5.84 -33.33
CA GLN A 253 10.77 -6.26 -32.27
C GLN A 253 10.92 -5.37 -31.06
N ARG A 254 9.78 -4.90 -30.54
CA ARG A 254 9.67 -4.05 -29.32
C ARG A 254 8.89 -4.77 -28.25
N HIS A 255 9.28 -4.61 -27.00
CA HIS A 255 8.44 -4.99 -25.87
C HIS A 255 7.62 -3.81 -25.36
N LYS A 256 6.57 -4.11 -24.58
CA LYS A 256 5.76 -3.11 -23.89
C LYS A 256 6.59 -2.44 -22.79
N ASP A 257 6.39 -1.15 -22.58
CA ASP A 257 6.93 -0.48 -21.39
C ASP A 257 6.24 -1.00 -20.14
N ASN A 258 6.96 -1.77 -19.34
CA ASN A 258 6.39 -2.45 -18.17
C ASN A 258 6.11 -1.50 -17.01
N PHE A 259 6.79 -0.34 -16.92
CA PHE A 259 6.51 0.66 -15.91
C PHE A 259 5.10 1.26 -16.09
N TRP A 260 4.82 1.77 -17.29
CA TRP A 260 3.51 2.37 -17.57
C TRP A 260 2.38 1.36 -17.51
N HIS A 261 2.66 0.12 -17.94
CA HIS A 261 1.73 -0.98 -17.77
C HIS A 261 1.41 -1.24 -16.30
N THR A 262 2.42 -1.34 -15.43
CA THR A 262 2.22 -1.55 -14.00
C THR A 262 1.35 -0.44 -13.38
N LEU A 263 1.56 0.81 -13.77
CA LEU A 263 0.73 1.92 -13.28
C LEU A 263 -0.75 1.82 -13.74
N GLU A 264 -0.98 1.33 -14.95
CA GLU A 264 -2.34 1.05 -15.45
C GLU A 264 -2.99 -0.09 -14.65
N VAL A 265 -2.26 -1.16 -14.35
CA VAL A 265 -2.74 -2.28 -13.51
C VAL A 265 -3.12 -1.82 -12.11
N VAL A 266 -2.30 -0.96 -11.49
CA VAL A 266 -2.57 -0.40 -10.17
C VAL A 266 -3.83 0.49 -10.17
N ASP A 267 -4.07 1.25 -11.24
CA ASP A 267 -5.31 2.03 -11.39
C ASP A 267 -6.53 1.12 -11.64
N ASN A 268 -6.37 0.03 -12.39
CA ASN A 268 -7.45 -0.92 -12.69
C ASN A 268 -7.90 -1.69 -11.44
N ILE A 269 -6.97 -2.04 -10.55
CA ILE A 269 -7.29 -2.79 -9.33
C ILE A 269 -7.91 -1.89 -8.25
N ALA A 270 -7.56 -0.60 -8.22
CA ALA A 270 -7.96 0.31 -7.15
C ALA A 270 -9.47 0.40 -6.88
N PRO A 271 -10.38 0.40 -7.87
CA PRO A 271 -11.83 0.40 -7.62
C PRO A 271 -12.38 -0.97 -7.15
N ASN A 272 -11.62 -2.05 -7.30
CA ASN A 272 -12.09 -3.42 -7.06
C ASN A 272 -11.65 -3.97 -5.69
N THR A 273 -10.77 -3.28 -4.97
CA THR A 273 -10.32 -3.68 -3.64
C THR A 273 -9.86 -2.48 -2.80
N GLU A 274 -10.15 -2.55 -1.51
CA GLU A 274 -9.56 -1.66 -0.51
C GLU A 274 -8.36 -2.29 0.18
N ASP A 275 -8.06 -3.57 -0.08
CA ASP A 275 -6.89 -4.23 0.49
C ASP A 275 -5.59 -3.63 -0.08
N LEU A 276 -4.86 -2.98 0.81
CA LEU A 276 -3.58 -2.35 0.49
C LEU A 276 -2.56 -3.37 -0.03
N TRP A 277 -2.59 -4.62 0.48
CA TRP A 277 -1.59 -5.62 0.13
C TRP A 277 -1.84 -6.23 -1.25
N LEU A 278 -3.11 -6.31 -1.65
CA LEU A 278 -3.45 -6.67 -3.03
C LEU A 278 -3.04 -5.57 -4.02
N ARG A 279 -3.14 -4.29 -3.62
CA ARG A 279 -2.61 -3.17 -4.41
C ARG A 279 -1.08 -3.17 -4.48
N TRP A 280 -0.38 -3.56 -3.38
CA TRP A 280 1.06 -3.82 -3.42
C TRP A 280 1.42 -4.96 -4.36
N ALA A 281 0.64 -6.04 -4.38
CA ALA A 281 0.84 -7.13 -5.33
C ALA A 281 0.70 -6.66 -6.78
N ALA A 282 -0.30 -5.82 -7.07
CA ALA A 282 -0.47 -5.21 -8.39
C ALA A 282 0.72 -4.30 -8.78
N LEU A 283 1.28 -3.54 -7.83
CA LEU A 283 2.46 -2.71 -8.07
C LEU A 283 3.72 -3.53 -8.34
N LEU A 284 3.81 -4.73 -7.77
CA LEU A 284 5.02 -5.56 -7.81
C LEU A 284 4.91 -6.80 -8.71
N HIS A 285 3.74 -7.07 -9.34
CA HIS A 285 3.51 -8.30 -10.10
C HIS A 285 4.54 -8.57 -11.19
N ASP A 286 4.99 -7.52 -11.84
CA ASP A 286 5.95 -7.56 -12.95
C ASP A 286 7.38 -7.17 -12.56
N ILE A 287 7.66 -6.94 -11.26
CA ILE A 287 8.95 -6.40 -10.80
C ILE A 287 10.16 -7.26 -11.21
N GLY A 288 9.95 -8.56 -11.40
CA GLY A 288 10.97 -9.49 -11.87
C GLY A 288 11.30 -9.41 -13.37
N LYS A 289 10.52 -8.66 -14.17
CA LYS A 289 10.76 -8.57 -15.62
C LYS A 289 12.09 -7.90 -15.97
N ALA A 290 12.49 -6.85 -15.24
CA ALA A 290 13.75 -6.16 -15.51
C ALA A 290 14.97 -7.10 -15.44
N PRO A 291 15.22 -7.86 -14.35
CA PRO A 291 16.36 -8.77 -14.26
C PRO A 291 16.24 -10.03 -15.14
N THR A 292 15.04 -10.42 -15.57
CA THR A 292 14.83 -11.64 -16.39
C THR A 292 14.73 -11.36 -17.89
N LYS A 293 14.74 -10.08 -18.28
CA LYS A 293 14.64 -9.68 -19.68
C LYS A 293 15.76 -10.31 -20.54
N ARG A 294 15.37 -11.02 -21.61
CA ARG A 294 16.28 -11.64 -22.60
C ARG A 294 15.69 -11.48 -24.00
N PHE A 295 16.55 -11.44 -24.99
CA PHE A 295 16.14 -11.43 -26.39
C PHE A 295 16.47 -12.77 -27.03
N ASP A 296 15.45 -13.46 -27.49
CA ASP A 296 15.56 -14.69 -28.29
C ASP A 296 15.31 -14.38 -29.78
N LYS A 297 16.16 -14.86 -30.68
CA LYS A 297 16.04 -14.56 -32.12
C LYS A 297 14.76 -15.12 -32.78
N LYS A 298 14.16 -16.19 -32.20
CA LYS A 298 12.97 -16.83 -32.74
C LYS A 298 11.67 -16.26 -32.15
N ILE A 299 11.70 -15.91 -30.86
CA ILE A 299 10.51 -15.55 -30.08
C ILE A 299 10.43 -14.02 -29.84
N GLY A 300 11.58 -13.33 -29.86
CA GLY A 300 11.71 -11.93 -29.50
C GLY A 300 12.03 -11.73 -28.02
N TRP A 301 11.50 -10.68 -27.41
CA TRP A 301 11.71 -10.38 -26.01
C TRP A 301 10.98 -11.37 -25.10
N THR A 302 11.70 -11.97 -24.15
CA THR A 302 11.20 -12.94 -23.17
C THR A 302 11.53 -12.52 -21.75
N PHE A 303 10.72 -12.97 -20.78
CA PHE A 303 10.83 -12.65 -19.35
C PHE A 303 10.62 -13.92 -18.50
N HIS A 304 11.14 -15.06 -18.96
CA HIS A 304 10.90 -16.35 -18.31
C HIS A 304 11.29 -16.34 -16.83
N GLY A 305 10.37 -16.81 -15.98
CA GLY A 305 10.56 -16.94 -14.55
C GLY A 305 10.53 -15.61 -13.80
N HIS A 306 9.99 -14.53 -14.40
CA HIS A 306 9.88 -13.22 -13.74
C HIS A 306 9.04 -13.27 -12.48
N GLU A 307 8.02 -14.13 -12.43
CA GLU A 307 7.18 -14.33 -11.25
C GLU A 307 8.00 -14.86 -10.07
N PHE A 308 8.82 -15.86 -10.31
CA PHE A 308 9.69 -16.44 -9.27
C PHE A 308 10.74 -15.44 -8.77
N VAL A 309 11.38 -14.72 -9.71
CA VAL A 309 12.36 -13.67 -9.37
C VAL A 309 11.66 -12.52 -8.65
N GLY A 310 10.50 -12.09 -9.14
CA GLY A 310 9.68 -11.05 -8.52
C GLY A 310 9.28 -11.41 -7.09
N ALA A 311 8.79 -12.62 -6.84
CA ALA A 311 8.45 -13.11 -5.52
C ALA A 311 9.64 -13.07 -4.54
N LYS A 312 10.86 -13.37 -4.99
CA LYS A 312 12.08 -13.21 -4.18
C LYS A 312 12.43 -11.73 -3.93
N MET A 313 12.18 -10.86 -4.90
CA MET A 313 12.40 -9.43 -4.76
C MET A 313 11.45 -8.81 -3.75
N VAL A 314 10.19 -9.27 -3.66
CA VAL A 314 9.20 -8.82 -2.66
C VAL A 314 9.77 -8.89 -1.25
N VAL A 315 10.39 -10.01 -0.86
CA VAL A 315 10.96 -10.20 0.49
C VAL A 315 12.01 -9.13 0.79
N LYS A 316 12.98 -8.94 -0.13
CA LYS A 316 14.05 -7.94 0.04
C LYS A 316 13.49 -6.51 0.10
N LEU A 317 12.46 -6.23 -0.71
CA LEU A 317 11.83 -4.93 -0.80
C LEU A 317 11.05 -4.60 0.48
N PHE A 318 10.28 -5.55 1.02
CA PHE A 318 9.57 -5.39 2.29
C PHE A 318 10.53 -5.16 3.46
N GLN A 319 11.66 -5.87 3.50
CA GLN A 319 12.71 -5.66 4.51
C GLN A 319 13.31 -4.26 4.40
N ARG A 320 13.69 -3.83 3.20
CA ARG A 320 14.29 -2.50 2.97
C ARG A 320 13.33 -1.37 3.33
N LEU A 321 12.09 -1.46 2.88
CA LEU A 321 11.05 -0.46 3.15
C LEU A 321 10.44 -0.56 4.54
N ARG A 322 10.87 -1.50 5.38
CA ARG A 322 10.29 -1.71 6.71
C ARG A 322 8.78 -1.97 6.69
N LEU A 323 8.29 -2.58 5.62
CA LEU A 323 6.92 -3.08 5.54
C LEU A 323 6.76 -4.34 6.43
N PRO A 324 5.52 -4.73 6.79
CA PRO A 324 5.28 -5.90 7.64
C PRO A 324 5.84 -7.19 7.04
N GLN A 325 6.66 -7.91 7.82
CA GLN A 325 7.31 -9.17 7.41
C GLN A 325 6.55 -10.40 7.94
N ASN A 326 5.24 -10.36 7.90
CA ASN A 326 4.31 -11.39 8.36
C ASN A 326 3.49 -11.96 7.19
N GLU A 327 2.28 -12.46 7.47
CA GLU A 327 1.36 -13.00 6.47
C GLU A 327 1.07 -12.02 5.32
N LYS A 328 1.12 -10.70 5.56
CA LYS A 328 0.94 -9.68 4.52
C LYS A 328 2.03 -9.75 3.45
N MET A 329 3.29 -9.92 3.87
CA MET A 329 4.41 -10.10 2.93
C MET A 329 4.26 -11.42 2.15
N LYS A 330 3.91 -12.52 2.85
CA LYS A 330 3.70 -13.82 2.22
C LYS A 330 2.56 -13.78 1.20
N PHE A 331 1.48 -13.07 1.52
CA PHE A 331 0.38 -12.82 0.61
C PHE A 331 0.84 -12.12 -0.66
N VAL A 332 1.54 -10.98 -0.55
CA VAL A 332 2.07 -10.26 -1.72
C VAL A 332 3.02 -11.13 -2.53
N GLN A 333 3.92 -11.87 -1.85
CA GLN A 333 4.85 -12.79 -2.50
C GLN A 333 4.11 -13.89 -3.28
N LYS A 334 3.07 -14.47 -2.70
CA LYS A 334 2.23 -15.48 -3.34
C LYS A 334 1.49 -14.92 -4.56
N MET A 335 0.89 -13.74 -4.43
CA MET A 335 0.19 -13.07 -5.54
C MET A 335 1.14 -12.80 -6.73
N VAL A 336 2.34 -12.27 -6.45
CA VAL A 336 3.35 -12.05 -7.49
C VAL A 336 3.80 -13.36 -8.13
N MET A 337 4.02 -14.43 -7.34
CA MET A 337 4.41 -15.74 -7.86
C MET A 337 3.35 -16.36 -8.79
N MET A 338 2.09 -16.05 -8.55
CA MET A 338 0.95 -16.68 -9.25
C MET A 338 0.31 -15.76 -10.30
N SER A 339 0.75 -14.53 -10.45
CA SER A 339 0.09 -13.47 -11.24
C SER A 339 -0.19 -13.84 -12.70
N SER A 340 0.61 -14.71 -13.32
CA SER A 340 0.40 -15.14 -14.71
C SER A 340 -0.43 -16.44 -14.84
N ARG A 341 -0.61 -17.22 -13.76
CA ARG A 341 -1.21 -18.57 -13.86
C ARG A 341 -2.67 -18.57 -14.33
N PRO A 342 -3.61 -17.75 -13.78
CA PRO A 342 -4.97 -17.68 -14.29
C PRO A 342 -5.05 -17.25 -15.75
N ILE A 343 -4.14 -16.35 -16.18
CA ILE A 343 -4.08 -15.87 -17.55
C ILE A 343 -3.70 -17.00 -18.50
N ILE A 344 -2.69 -17.81 -18.14
CA ILE A 344 -2.24 -18.95 -18.94
C ILE A 344 -3.34 -19.99 -19.03
N ILE A 345 -3.97 -20.36 -17.92
CA ILE A 345 -5.06 -21.33 -17.89
C ILE A 345 -6.24 -20.85 -18.75
N ALA A 346 -6.55 -19.54 -18.75
CA ALA A 346 -7.62 -18.96 -19.53
C ALA A 346 -7.36 -18.87 -21.04
N GLN A 347 -6.10 -19.06 -21.49
CA GLN A 347 -5.74 -19.02 -22.92
C GLN A 347 -5.95 -20.36 -23.63
N ASP A 348 -5.84 -21.46 -22.89
CA ASP A 348 -5.93 -22.84 -23.41
C ASP A 348 -7.24 -23.54 -23.01
N ILE A 349 -7.36 -24.82 -23.30
CA ILE A 349 -8.45 -25.65 -22.78
C ILE A 349 -8.27 -25.77 -21.27
N VAL A 350 -9.22 -25.25 -20.51
CA VAL A 350 -9.21 -25.28 -19.04
C VAL A 350 -9.39 -26.72 -18.55
N THR A 351 -8.30 -27.38 -18.17
CA THR A 351 -8.34 -28.77 -17.66
C THR A 351 -8.61 -28.79 -16.16
N ASP A 352 -9.27 -29.84 -15.67
CA ASP A 352 -9.53 -30.01 -14.24
C ASP A 352 -8.24 -30.04 -13.41
N SER A 353 -7.17 -30.64 -13.92
CA SER A 353 -5.87 -30.69 -13.23
C SER A 353 -5.23 -29.30 -13.08
N ALA A 354 -5.32 -28.46 -14.11
CA ALA A 354 -4.83 -27.08 -14.02
C ALA A 354 -5.62 -26.27 -12.98
N VAL A 355 -6.94 -26.49 -12.92
CA VAL A 355 -7.83 -25.82 -11.94
C VAL A 355 -7.57 -26.35 -10.53
N ARG A 356 -7.37 -27.66 -10.32
CA ARG A 356 -7.02 -28.21 -9.00
C ARG A 356 -5.70 -27.63 -8.49
N ARG A 357 -4.67 -27.56 -9.33
CA ARG A 357 -3.38 -26.94 -8.96
C ARG A 357 -3.54 -25.46 -8.63
N LEU A 358 -4.32 -24.72 -9.43
CA LEU A 358 -4.59 -23.31 -9.16
C LEU A 358 -5.30 -23.13 -7.81
N LEU A 359 -6.35 -23.90 -7.54
CA LEU A 359 -7.10 -23.84 -6.28
C LEU A 359 -6.24 -24.22 -5.08
N PHE A 360 -5.47 -25.29 -5.21
CA PHE A 360 -4.58 -25.74 -4.13
C PHE A 360 -3.53 -24.68 -3.79
N ASP A 361 -2.88 -24.11 -4.80
CA ASP A 361 -1.82 -23.12 -4.59
C ASP A 361 -2.38 -21.74 -4.13
N ALA A 362 -3.53 -21.33 -4.66
CA ALA A 362 -4.19 -20.09 -4.27
C ALA A 362 -4.91 -20.20 -2.92
N GLY A 363 -5.51 -21.35 -2.62
CA GLY A 363 -6.31 -21.52 -1.39
C GLY A 363 -7.38 -20.46 -1.26
N ASP A 364 -7.47 -19.84 -0.09
CA ASP A 364 -8.47 -18.80 0.22
C ASP A 364 -8.23 -17.48 -0.53
N ASP A 365 -7.00 -17.26 -1.04
CA ASP A 365 -6.65 -16.04 -1.78
C ASP A 365 -7.01 -16.11 -3.28
N PHE A 366 -7.81 -17.11 -3.71
CA PHE A 366 -8.14 -17.31 -5.13
C PHE A 366 -8.84 -16.10 -5.76
N GLU A 367 -9.82 -15.50 -5.09
CA GLU A 367 -10.55 -14.34 -5.65
C GLU A 367 -9.66 -13.09 -5.74
N ASP A 368 -8.75 -12.90 -4.79
CA ASP A 368 -7.75 -11.83 -4.85
C ASP A 368 -6.80 -12.02 -6.03
N LEU A 369 -6.37 -13.26 -6.27
CA LEU A 369 -5.54 -13.60 -7.43
C LEU A 369 -6.28 -13.32 -8.75
N MET A 370 -7.56 -13.69 -8.84
CA MET A 370 -8.37 -13.41 -10.02
C MET A 370 -8.55 -11.90 -10.24
N THR A 371 -8.79 -11.14 -9.16
CA THR A 371 -8.90 -9.67 -9.20
C THR A 371 -7.61 -9.03 -9.71
N LEU A 372 -6.45 -9.51 -9.25
CA LEU A 372 -5.14 -9.07 -9.75
C LEU A 372 -4.98 -9.35 -11.26
N CYS A 373 -5.30 -10.57 -11.68
CA CYS A 373 -5.14 -10.97 -13.09
C CYS A 373 -6.11 -10.24 -14.03
N GLU A 374 -7.32 -9.94 -13.57
CA GLU A 374 -8.27 -9.12 -14.35
C GLU A 374 -7.80 -7.68 -14.48
N ALA A 375 -7.19 -7.11 -13.42
CA ALA A 375 -6.59 -5.78 -13.46
C ALA A 375 -5.41 -5.69 -14.44
N ASP A 376 -4.67 -6.78 -14.64
CA ASP A 376 -3.54 -6.88 -15.58
C ASP A 376 -3.97 -6.83 -17.06
N ILE A 377 -5.27 -6.97 -17.36
CA ILE A 377 -5.79 -6.83 -18.71
C ILE A 377 -5.83 -5.34 -19.09
N THR A 378 -4.75 -4.86 -19.71
CA THR A 378 -4.61 -3.46 -20.15
C THR A 378 -4.78 -3.27 -21.67
N THR A 379 -5.37 -4.25 -22.36
CA THR A 379 -5.59 -4.17 -23.80
C THR A 379 -6.66 -3.12 -24.15
N LYS A 380 -6.36 -2.22 -25.08
CA LYS A 380 -7.32 -1.23 -25.61
C LYS A 380 -8.22 -1.80 -26.71
N ASN A 381 -8.00 -3.05 -27.14
CA ASN A 381 -8.83 -3.70 -28.15
C ASN A 381 -10.10 -4.29 -27.49
N PRO A 382 -11.32 -3.77 -27.80
CA PRO A 382 -12.55 -4.21 -27.14
C PRO A 382 -12.88 -5.69 -27.35
N LYS A 383 -12.52 -6.27 -28.51
CA LYS A 383 -12.75 -7.69 -28.81
C LYS A 383 -11.86 -8.57 -27.93
N ARG A 384 -10.56 -8.20 -27.79
CA ARG A 384 -9.61 -8.92 -26.92
C ARG A 384 -10.02 -8.77 -25.45
N TYR A 385 -10.36 -7.56 -25.02
CA TYR A 385 -10.84 -7.29 -23.66
C TYR A 385 -12.02 -8.20 -23.30
N LYS A 386 -13.08 -8.20 -24.14
CA LYS A 386 -14.26 -9.07 -23.94
C LYS A 386 -13.89 -10.54 -23.90
N LYS A 387 -13.00 -11.00 -24.80
CA LYS A 387 -12.54 -12.40 -24.83
C LYS A 387 -11.84 -12.79 -23.52
N TYR A 388 -10.93 -11.95 -23.02
CA TYR A 388 -10.20 -12.25 -21.76
C TYR A 388 -11.16 -12.32 -20.57
N HIS A 389 -12.09 -11.38 -20.44
CA HIS A 389 -13.09 -11.44 -19.37
C HIS A 389 -13.99 -12.68 -19.47
N GLN A 390 -14.41 -13.08 -20.67
CA GLN A 390 -15.16 -14.32 -20.85
C GLN A 390 -14.33 -15.54 -20.42
N ASN A 391 -13.07 -15.58 -20.77
CA ASN A 391 -12.17 -16.67 -20.38
C ASN A 391 -12.01 -16.75 -18.84
N PHE A 392 -11.87 -15.62 -18.15
CA PHE A 392 -11.83 -15.62 -16.68
C PHE A 392 -13.13 -16.09 -16.05
N GLN A 393 -14.28 -15.77 -16.65
CA GLN A 393 -15.55 -16.32 -16.18
C GLN A 393 -15.62 -17.83 -16.34
N ILE A 394 -15.11 -18.37 -17.44
CA ILE A 394 -15.00 -19.83 -17.64
C ILE A 394 -14.10 -20.46 -16.56
N VAL A 395 -12.98 -19.83 -16.24
CA VAL A 395 -12.10 -20.31 -15.16
C VAL A 395 -12.82 -20.30 -13.82
N ARG A 396 -13.55 -19.23 -13.45
CA ARG A 396 -14.32 -19.18 -12.21
C ARG A 396 -15.40 -20.25 -12.15
N GLN A 397 -16.16 -20.43 -13.23
CA GLN A 397 -17.18 -21.48 -13.29
C GLN A 397 -16.56 -22.86 -13.11
N LYS A 398 -15.45 -23.13 -13.80
CA LYS A 398 -14.75 -24.41 -13.70
C LYS A 398 -14.16 -24.65 -12.31
N VAL A 399 -13.72 -23.60 -11.65
CA VAL A 399 -13.27 -23.64 -10.25
C VAL A 399 -14.39 -24.07 -9.32
N VAL A 400 -15.60 -23.53 -9.47
CA VAL A 400 -16.76 -23.94 -8.66
C VAL A 400 -17.08 -25.41 -8.89
N GLU A 401 -17.15 -25.87 -10.15
CA GLU A 401 -17.43 -27.26 -10.51
C GLU A 401 -16.39 -28.25 -9.91
N VAL A 402 -15.10 -27.88 -9.99
CA VAL A 402 -14.01 -28.73 -9.46
C VAL A 402 -14.02 -28.73 -7.93
N GLU A 403 -14.25 -27.56 -7.30
CA GLU A 403 -14.31 -27.46 -5.83
C GLU A 403 -15.46 -28.24 -5.23
N GLU A 404 -16.65 -28.14 -5.83
CA GLU A 404 -17.85 -28.90 -5.37
C GLU A 404 -17.64 -30.40 -5.50
N ARG A 405 -16.95 -30.87 -6.53
CA ARG A 405 -16.70 -32.28 -6.78
C ARG A 405 -15.55 -32.86 -5.96
N ASP A 406 -14.42 -32.12 -5.91
CA ASP A 406 -13.12 -32.67 -5.50
C ASP A 406 -12.65 -32.12 -4.15
N HIS A 407 -13.25 -31.05 -3.62
CA HIS A 407 -12.92 -30.40 -2.34
C HIS A 407 -11.40 -30.11 -2.18
N ILE A 408 -10.79 -29.50 -3.21
CA ILE A 408 -9.33 -29.37 -3.35
C ILE A 408 -8.78 -28.19 -2.56
N ARG A 409 -9.59 -27.15 -2.29
CA ARG A 409 -9.12 -25.96 -1.59
C ARG A 409 -8.61 -26.33 -0.19
N ASN A 410 -7.35 -26.02 0.09
CA ASN A 410 -6.71 -26.30 1.39
C ASN A 410 -6.70 -27.79 1.79
N PHE A 411 -6.89 -28.74 0.83
CA PHE A 411 -6.83 -30.16 1.18
C PHE A 411 -5.44 -30.55 1.68
N GLN A 412 -5.43 -31.57 2.56
CA GLN A 412 -4.21 -32.24 2.97
C GLN A 412 -4.21 -33.64 2.35
N PRO A 413 -3.08 -34.12 1.79
CA PRO A 413 -2.98 -35.50 1.39
C PRO A 413 -3.33 -36.42 2.55
N PRO A 414 -4.12 -37.48 2.31
CA PRO A 414 -4.65 -38.35 3.38
C PRO A 414 -3.60 -39.18 4.07
N ILE A 415 -2.37 -39.26 3.52
CA ILE A 415 -1.23 -39.96 4.11
C ILE A 415 -0.26 -38.93 4.73
N SER A 416 0.05 -39.10 6.00
CA SER A 416 1.00 -38.26 6.72
C SER A 416 2.45 -38.69 6.47
N GLY A 417 3.41 -37.76 6.72
CA GLY A 417 4.84 -38.11 6.65
C GLY A 417 5.24 -39.14 7.73
N GLU A 418 4.58 -39.16 8.87
CA GLU A 418 4.81 -40.14 9.94
C GLU A 418 4.40 -41.53 9.46
N GLU A 419 3.23 -41.66 8.84
CA GLU A 419 2.72 -42.90 8.30
C GLU A 419 3.59 -43.46 7.16
N ILE A 420 4.13 -42.58 6.29
CA ILE A 420 5.13 -42.97 5.26
C ILE A 420 6.37 -43.56 5.93
N MET A 421 6.87 -42.91 6.99
CA MET A 421 8.04 -43.38 7.73
C MET A 421 7.79 -44.74 8.41
N GLU A 422 6.64 -44.93 9.04
CA GLU A 422 6.25 -46.17 9.70
C GLU A 422 6.12 -47.30 8.68
N THR A 423 5.36 -47.08 7.58
CA THR A 423 5.07 -48.10 6.57
C THR A 423 6.35 -48.65 5.93
N PHE A 424 7.32 -47.77 5.63
CA PHE A 424 8.55 -48.16 4.91
C PHE A 424 9.78 -48.21 5.80
N SER A 425 9.63 -48.09 7.13
CA SER A 425 10.73 -48.05 8.10
C SER A 425 11.79 -46.99 7.75
N LEU A 426 11.34 -45.83 7.30
CA LEU A 426 12.22 -44.72 6.91
C LEU A 426 12.47 -43.78 8.10
N LYS A 427 13.66 -43.16 8.09
CA LYS A 427 13.93 -42.01 8.98
C LYS A 427 13.48 -40.71 8.29
N PRO A 428 13.31 -39.60 9.03
CA PRO A 428 13.07 -38.30 8.42
C PRO A 428 14.12 -38.01 7.34
N SER A 429 13.67 -37.89 6.09
CA SER A 429 14.54 -37.81 4.92
C SER A 429 13.85 -37.10 3.75
N PRO A 430 14.60 -36.60 2.76
CA PRO A 430 14.04 -36.06 1.51
C PRO A 430 13.14 -37.05 0.74
N GLU A 431 13.35 -38.36 0.95
CA GLU A 431 12.56 -39.43 0.33
C GLU A 431 11.10 -39.40 0.79
N VAL A 432 10.89 -39.22 2.09
CA VAL A 432 9.52 -39.04 2.66
C VAL A 432 8.83 -37.82 2.06
N GLY A 433 9.56 -36.73 1.87
CA GLY A 433 9.04 -35.52 1.20
C GLY A 433 8.66 -35.79 -0.24
N ARG A 434 9.53 -36.48 -1.02
CA ARG A 434 9.25 -36.86 -2.41
C ARG A 434 8.00 -37.74 -2.55
N LEU A 435 7.82 -38.72 -1.67
CA LEU A 435 6.61 -39.56 -1.67
C LEU A 435 5.36 -38.76 -1.36
N LYS A 436 5.40 -37.89 -0.36
CA LYS A 436 4.28 -37.02 0.00
C LYS A 436 3.91 -36.08 -1.16
N ASP A 437 4.91 -35.51 -1.83
CA ASP A 437 4.70 -34.65 -3.00
C ASP A 437 4.14 -35.46 -4.20
N ALA A 438 4.60 -36.68 -4.41
CA ALA A 438 4.10 -37.53 -5.47
C ALA A 438 2.60 -37.90 -5.28
N ILE A 439 2.20 -38.19 -4.04
CA ILE A 439 0.77 -38.46 -3.70
C ILE A 439 -0.05 -37.18 -3.98
N LYS A 440 0.39 -36.04 -3.46
CA LYS A 440 -0.27 -34.73 -3.70
C LYS A 440 -0.42 -34.48 -5.20
N ASP A 441 0.64 -34.63 -5.97
CA ASP A 441 0.62 -34.39 -7.40
C ASP A 441 -0.29 -35.35 -8.14
N ALA A 442 -0.36 -36.62 -7.76
CA ALA A 442 -1.30 -37.59 -8.33
C ALA A 442 -2.75 -37.22 -8.09
N ILE A 443 -3.09 -36.71 -6.89
CA ILE A 443 -4.43 -36.19 -6.55
C ILE A 443 -4.75 -34.97 -7.41
N LEU A 444 -3.83 -34.00 -7.49
CA LEU A 444 -4.04 -32.77 -8.26
C LEU A 444 -4.15 -33.05 -9.77
N GLU A 445 -3.46 -34.06 -10.27
CA GLU A 445 -3.59 -34.53 -11.65
C GLU A 445 -4.87 -35.35 -11.90
N GLY A 446 -5.56 -35.78 -10.84
CA GLY A 446 -6.74 -36.63 -10.92
C GLY A 446 -6.42 -38.05 -11.30
N LYS A 447 -5.19 -38.53 -11.11
CA LYS A 447 -4.78 -39.94 -11.28
C LYS A 447 -5.34 -40.81 -10.20
N ILE A 448 -5.49 -40.26 -8.99
CA ILE A 448 -6.11 -40.86 -7.82
C ILE A 448 -7.07 -39.88 -7.17
N LYS A 449 -8.07 -40.39 -6.45
CA LYS A 449 -8.96 -39.56 -5.61
C LYS A 449 -8.24 -39.15 -4.32
N ASN A 450 -8.75 -38.12 -3.67
CA ASN A 450 -8.30 -37.72 -2.35
C ASN A 450 -8.95 -38.67 -1.28
N SER A 451 -8.61 -39.96 -1.35
CA SER A 451 -9.02 -40.98 -0.41
C SER A 451 -7.82 -41.75 0.13
N TYR A 452 -7.93 -42.23 1.36
CA TYR A 452 -6.85 -42.95 2.03
C TYR A 452 -6.41 -44.17 1.22
N GLU A 453 -7.38 -44.98 0.74
CA GLU A 453 -7.12 -46.24 0.03
C GLU A 453 -6.33 -46.02 -1.26
N GLU A 454 -6.79 -45.12 -2.14
CA GLU A 454 -6.10 -44.84 -3.40
C GLU A 454 -4.74 -44.19 -3.19
N ALA A 455 -4.59 -43.33 -2.17
CA ALA A 455 -3.32 -42.72 -1.83
C ALA A 455 -2.31 -43.73 -1.26
N TYR A 456 -2.76 -44.67 -0.44
CA TYR A 456 -1.92 -45.74 0.13
C TYR A 456 -1.41 -46.68 -0.94
N ASP A 457 -2.30 -47.14 -1.85
CA ASP A 457 -1.94 -47.99 -2.98
C ASP A 457 -0.91 -47.29 -3.89
N PHE A 458 -1.17 -46.01 -4.22
CA PHE A 458 -0.26 -45.21 -5.04
C PHE A 458 1.09 -45.03 -4.36
N MET A 459 1.13 -44.75 -3.05
CA MET A 459 2.34 -44.63 -2.24
C MET A 459 3.20 -45.89 -2.31
N SER A 460 2.57 -47.06 -2.15
CA SER A 460 3.24 -48.36 -2.16
C SER A 460 3.92 -48.64 -3.50
N VAL A 461 3.24 -48.35 -4.62
CA VAL A 461 3.80 -48.48 -5.97
C VAL A 461 4.93 -47.49 -6.21
N SER A 462 4.71 -46.21 -5.82
CA SER A 462 5.70 -45.15 -6.00
C SER A 462 6.98 -45.37 -5.22
N TYR A 463 6.90 -45.92 -4.02
CA TYR A 463 8.09 -46.30 -3.22
C TYR A 463 8.92 -47.37 -3.90
N THR A 464 8.27 -48.38 -4.46
CA THR A 464 8.95 -49.45 -5.21
C THR A 464 9.74 -48.89 -6.41
N HIS A 465 9.13 -47.97 -7.15
CA HIS A 465 9.80 -47.33 -8.30
C HIS A 465 10.97 -46.43 -7.88
N LEU A 466 10.85 -45.68 -6.80
CA LEU A 466 11.93 -44.82 -6.28
C LEU A 466 13.15 -45.66 -5.88
N ARG A 467 12.95 -46.80 -5.24
CA ARG A 467 14.02 -47.72 -4.86
C ARG A 467 14.64 -48.43 -6.06
N ALA A 468 13.87 -48.79 -7.09
CA ALA A 468 14.41 -49.42 -8.31
C ALA A 468 15.37 -48.50 -9.08
N HIS A 469 15.18 -47.17 -8.96
CA HIS A 469 16.10 -46.19 -9.60
C HIS A 469 17.30 -45.83 -8.72
N GLU A 470 17.33 -46.15 -7.44
CA GLU A 470 18.47 -45.90 -6.52
C GLU A 470 19.38 -47.11 -6.34
N THR A 471 19.05 -48.26 -6.91
CA THR A 471 19.99 -49.40 -6.97
C THR A 471 21.02 -49.14 -8.10
N PRO A 472 22.31 -48.88 -7.80
CA PRO A 472 23.33 -48.76 -8.83
C PRO A 472 23.48 -50.12 -9.49
N GLU A 473 23.34 -50.22 -10.81
CA GLU A 473 23.96 -51.25 -11.59
C GLU A 473 25.49 -51.04 -11.53
N HIS A 474 26.11 -51.57 -10.47
CA HIS A 474 27.53 -51.82 -10.37
C HIS A 474 27.73 -53.18 -9.72
N LEU A 475 27.67 -54.20 -10.54
CA LEU A 475 28.45 -55.42 -10.41
C LEU A 475 29.18 -55.67 -11.72
#